data_b917869f1206981d0724ea092bf20d0b
#
_entry.id   b917869f1206981d0724ea092bf20d0b
#
_cell.length_a   1.000
_cell.length_b   1.000
_cell.length_c   1.000
_cell.angle_alpha   90.00
_cell.angle_beta   90.00
_cell.angle_gamma   90.00
#
_symmetry.space_group_name_H-M   'P 1'
#
loop_
_entity.id
_entity.type
_entity.pdbx_description
1 polymer ?
#
loop_
_entity_poly.entity_id
_entity_poly.type
_entity_poly.pdbx_seq_one_letter_code
_entity_poly.pdbx_strand_id
1 'polypeptide(L)'
;MLWAIREQVGLTGTKYGCGVALCGACTVHIDGAPVRSCVMPVSAVEGKKITTIEGLAVNGVLTKVQKAWLEHEVPQCGYCQSGMIMAATALLQSKPKPTDADIDAAMTNICRCGTFQQVRAAIHAAATA
;
A
#
# COMPACT_ATOMS: atom_id res chain seq x y z
N MET A 1 -8.16 8.01 -11.65
CA MET A 1 -8.13 8.44 -10.22
C MET A 1 -6.72 8.82 -9.76
N LEU A 2 -5.69 8.10 -10.15
CA LEU A 2 -4.30 8.38 -9.72
C LEU A 2 -3.88 9.83 -9.97
N TRP A 3 -4.13 10.36 -11.16
CA TRP A 3 -3.75 11.74 -11.50
C TRP A 3 -4.55 12.79 -10.76
N ALA A 4 -5.82 12.50 -10.45
CA ALA A 4 -6.62 13.39 -9.59
C ALA A 4 -6.01 13.47 -8.18
N ILE A 5 -5.56 12.36 -7.62
CA ILE A 5 -4.89 12.32 -6.31
C ILE A 5 -3.59 13.12 -6.34
N ARG A 6 -2.75 12.91 -7.36
CA ARG A 6 -1.41 13.51 -7.42
C ARG A 6 -1.42 14.98 -7.83
N GLU A 7 -2.27 15.36 -8.80
CA GLU A 7 -2.19 16.67 -9.44
C GLU A 7 -3.28 17.62 -8.97
N GLN A 8 -4.49 17.16 -8.72
CA GLN A 8 -5.59 18.02 -8.26
C GLN A 8 -5.63 18.13 -6.74
N VAL A 9 -5.51 17.01 -6.03
CA VAL A 9 -5.46 17.01 -4.56
C VAL A 9 -4.06 17.31 -4.04
N GLY A 10 -3.01 17.01 -4.81
CA GLY A 10 -1.62 17.31 -4.47
C GLY A 10 -0.97 16.28 -3.54
N LEU A 11 -1.52 15.07 -3.40
CA LEU A 11 -0.95 14.00 -2.61
C LEU A 11 -0.05 13.12 -3.48
N THR A 12 1.25 13.25 -3.33
CA THR A 12 2.26 12.65 -4.21
C THR A 12 2.84 11.33 -3.72
N GLY A 13 2.42 10.84 -2.56
CA GLY A 13 2.89 9.56 -2.00
C GLY A 13 2.47 8.35 -2.83
N THR A 14 1.29 8.36 -3.43
CA THR A 14 0.83 7.34 -4.36
C THR A 14 1.55 7.50 -5.70
N LYS A 15 2.14 6.42 -6.22
CA LYS A 15 3.06 6.49 -7.37
C LYS A 15 2.47 5.88 -8.64
N TYR A 16 2.96 6.36 -9.79
CA TYR A 16 2.69 5.78 -11.10
C TYR A 16 3.83 4.84 -11.50
N GLY A 17 3.49 3.66 -12.02
CA GLY A 17 4.47 2.73 -12.59
C GLY A 17 4.02 2.21 -13.95
N CYS A 18 3.14 1.18 -13.98
CA CYS A 18 2.74 0.49 -15.22
C CYS A 18 1.54 1.13 -15.94
N GLY A 19 0.61 1.75 -15.22
CA GLY A 19 -0.64 2.28 -15.78
C GLY A 19 -1.68 1.23 -16.17
N VAL A 20 -1.41 -0.05 -15.86
CA VAL A 20 -2.27 -1.21 -16.24
C VAL A 20 -2.59 -2.12 -15.05
N ALA A 21 -2.53 -1.59 -13.85
CA ALA A 21 -2.86 -2.28 -12.59
C ALA A 21 -1.97 -3.47 -12.22
N LEU A 22 -0.78 -3.60 -12.80
CA LEU A 22 0.13 -4.74 -12.54
C LEU A 22 1.14 -4.47 -11.42
N CYS A 23 1.82 -3.32 -11.43
CA CYS A 23 2.95 -3.08 -10.52
C CYS A 23 2.56 -2.78 -9.08
N GLY A 24 1.39 -2.22 -8.84
CA GLY A 24 0.90 -1.90 -7.50
C GLY A 24 1.42 -0.62 -6.87
N ALA A 25 2.27 0.14 -7.53
CA ALA A 25 2.79 1.41 -7.00
C ALA A 25 1.68 2.44 -6.71
N CYS A 26 0.55 2.32 -7.38
CA CYS A 26 -0.62 3.19 -7.26
C CYS A 26 -1.68 2.69 -6.27
N THR A 27 -1.42 1.69 -5.46
CA THR A 27 -2.41 1.11 -4.55
C THR A 27 -2.89 2.14 -3.52
N VAL A 28 -4.20 2.29 -3.43
CA VAL A 28 -4.91 3.08 -2.42
C VAL A 28 -6.03 2.24 -1.84
N HIS A 29 -6.70 2.72 -0.77
CA HIS A 29 -7.91 2.08 -0.27
C HIS A 29 -9.15 2.84 -0.72
N ILE A 30 -10.16 2.11 -1.19
CA ILE A 30 -11.51 2.63 -1.43
C ILE A 30 -12.42 1.88 -0.46
N ASP A 31 -13.00 2.60 0.51
CA ASP A 31 -13.80 2.02 1.59
C ASP A 31 -13.06 0.86 2.30
N GLY A 32 -11.75 1.00 2.50
CA GLY A 32 -10.90 0.01 3.15
C GLY A 32 -10.37 -1.10 2.24
N ALA A 33 -10.84 -1.22 1.00
CA ALA A 33 -10.38 -2.24 0.06
C ALA A 33 -9.20 -1.74 -0.78
N PRO A 34 -8.15 -2.55 -1.01
CA PRO A 34 -7.00 -2.14 -1.81
C PRO A 34 -7.39 -2.10 -3.30
N VAL A 35 -7.06 -1.01 -3.96
CA VAL A 35 -7.40 -0.79 -5.37
C VAL A 35 -6.21 -0.16 -6.10
N ARG A 36 -6.01 -0.56 -7.35
CA ARG A 36 -5.02 0.03 -8.26
C ARG A 36 -5.61 1.32 -8.87
N SER A 37 -5.17 2.48 -8.38
CA SER A 37 -5.76 3.77 -8.77
C SER A 37 -5.48 4.19 -10.21
N CYS A 38 -4.43 3.64 -10.85
CA CYS A 38 -4.05 4.02 -12.21
C CYS A 38 -5.09 3.66 -13.29
N VAL A 39 -5.92 2.64 -13.03
CA VAL A 39 -6.98 2.20 -13.96
C VAL A 39 -8.39 2.53 -13.47
N MET A 40 -8.52 3.17 -12.31
CA MET A 40 -9.81 3.47 -11.71
C MET A 40 -10.33 4.84 -12.19
N PRO A 41 -11.50 4.89 -12.87
CA PRO A 41 -12.12 6.17 -13.21
C PRO A 41 -12.56 6.92 -11.97
N VAL A 42 -12.47 8.25 -11.98
CA VAL A 42 -12.94 9.09 -10.86
C VAL A 42 -14.44 8.90 -10.62
N SER A 43 -15.21 8.74 -11.70
CA SER A 43 -16.68 8.52 -11.63
C SER A 43 -17.05 7.24 -10.88
N ALA A 44 -16.19 6.22 -10.88
CA ALA A 44 -16.45 4.94 -10.19
C ALA A 44 -16.34 5.04 -8.67
N VAL A 45 -15.73 6.11 -8.16
CA VAL A 45 -15.49 6.29 -6.71
C VAL A 45 -16.30 7.43 -6.10
N GLU A 46 -17.25 7.95 -6.84
CA GLU A 46 -18.15 8.99 -6.34
C GLU A 46 -18.88 8.50 -5.07
N GLY A 47 -18.87 9.34 -4.01
CA GLY A 47 -19.47 9.01 -2.73
C GLY A 47 -18.69 8.01 -1.88
N LYS A 48 -17.53 7.53 -2.33
CA LYS A 48 -16.71 6.58 -1.59
C LYS A 48 -15.53 7.27 -0.89
N LYS A 49 -15.09 6.67 0.22
CA LYS A 49 -13.95 7.15 0.98
C LYS A 49 -12.66 6.59 0.41
N ILE A 50 -11.76 7.47 -0.04
CA ILE A 50 -10.44 7.13 -0.56
C ILE A 50 -9.40 7.43 0.52
N THR A 51 -8.56 6.44 0.84
CA THR A 51 -7.43 6.60 1.75
C THR A 51 -6.14 6.34 0.98
N THR A 52 -5.24 7.31 1.01
CA THR A 52 -3.89 7.19 0.44
C THR A 52 -2.87 6.92 1.55
N ILE A 53 -1.60 6.72 1.17
CA ILE A 53 -0.51 6.51 2.13
C ILE A 53 -0.41 7.67 3.14
N GLU A 54 -0.69 8.88 2.73
CA GLU A 54 -0.67 10.06 3.59
C GLU A 54 -1.74 10.00 4.69
N GLY A 55 -2.81 9.25 4.48
CA GLY A 55 -3.92 9.10 5.43
C GLY A 55 -3.78 7.95 6.43
N LEU A 56 -2.74 7.13 6.36
CA LEU A 56 -2.56 6.01 7.29
C LEU A 56 -2.08 6.45 8.67
N ALA A 57 -1.12 7.35 8.73
CA ALA A 57 -0.67 7.93 9.99
C ALA A 57 -1.65 9.00 10.46
N VAL A 58 -2.10 8.91 11.71
CA VAL A 58 -3.03 9.86 12.31
C VAL A 58 -2.31 10.65 13.40
N ASN A 59 -2.36 11.98 13.32
CA ASN A 59 -1.69 12.88 14.28
C ASN A 59 -0.19 12.55 14.47
N GLY A 60 0.51 12.18 13.39
CA GLY A 60 1.92 11.82 13.43
C GLY A 60 2.21 10.42 14.02
N VAL A 61 1.17 9.66 14.37
CA VAL A 61 1.33 8.29 14.91
C VAL A 61 1.28 7.30 13.76
N LEU A 62 2.40 6.59 13.55
CA LEU A 62 2.51 5.56 12.53
C LEU A 62 1.68 4.31 12.89
N THR A 63 1.12 3.67 11.87
CA THR A 63 0.45 2.36 12.01
C THR A 63 1.44 1.26 12.37
N LYS A 64 0.95 0.12 12.83
CA LYS A 64 1.79 -1.07 13.09
C LYS A 64 2.59 -1.49 11.85
N VAL A 65 1.98 -1.42 10.68
CA VAL A 65 2.64 -1.75 9.40
C VAL A 65 3.77 -0.77 9.13
N GLN A 66 3.52 0.53 9.24
CA GLN A 66 4.55 1.55 9.02
C GLN A 66 5.72 1.42 9.99
N LYS A 67 5.45 1.14 11.27
CA LYS A 67 6.50 0.87 12.28
C LYS A 67 7.34 -0.33 11.91
N ALA A 68 6.69 -1.46 11.55
CA ALA A 68 7.40 -2.66 11.13
C ALA A 68 8.26 -2.43 9.88
N TRP A 69 7.80 -1.61 8.94
CA TRP A 69 8.59 -1.22 7.76
C TRP A 69 9.88 -0.49 8.13
N LEU A 70 9.82 0.39 9.13
CA LEU A 70 11.01 1.10 9.62
C LEU A 70 11.94 0.15 10.38
N GLU A 71 11.39 -0.66 11.28
CA GLU A 71 12.18 -1.59 12.11
C GLU A 71 12.92 -2.65 11.28
N HIS A 72 12.31 -3.11 10.20
CA HIS A 72 12.91 -4.09 9.29
C HIS A 72 13.67 -3.46 8.11
N GLU A 73 13.81 -2.13 8.10
CA GLU A 73 14.54 -1.37 7.06
C GLU A 73 14.14 -1.82 5.64
N VAL A 74 12.83 -1.98 5.39
CA VAL A 74 12.30 -2.56 4.16
C VAL A 74 12.67 -1.75 2.92
N PRO A 75 12.54 -0.40 2.88
CA PRO A 75 12.78 0.36 1.67
C PRO A 75 14.24 0.35 1.21
N GLN A 76 14.45 0.27 -0.11
CA GLN A 76 15.70 0.64 -0.75
C GLN A 76 15.50 1.95 -1.53
N CYS A 77 15.08 1.90 -2.82
CA CYS A 77 14.77 3.15 -3.53
C CYS A 77 13.48 3.83 -3.02
N GLY A 78 12.60 3.07 -2.40
CA GLY A 78 11.36 3.57 -1.79
C GLY A 78 10.18 3.73 -2.74
N TYR A 79 10.36 3.59 -4.05
CA TYR A 79 9.32 3.92 -5.03
C TYR A 79 8.06 3.06 -4.91
N CYS A 80 8.21 1.75 -4.70
CA CYS A 80 7.09 0.81 -4.56
C CYS A 80 6.47 0.79 -3.15
N GLN A 81 7.08 1.43 -2.17
CA GLN A 81 6.78 1.16 -0.77
C GLN A 81 5.44 1.73 -0.31
N SER A 82 5.02 2.88 -0.83
CA SER A 82 3.68 3.40 -0.52
C SER A 82 2.59 2.42 -0.92
N GLY A 83 2.67 1.87 -2.13
CA GLY A 83 1.74 0.85 -2.60
C GLY A 83 1.82 -0.45 -1.80
N MET A 84 3.02 -0.89 -1.44
CA MET A 84 3.21 -2.09 -0.62
C MET A 84 2.65 -1.95 0.79
N ILE A 85 2.86 -0.82 1.45
CA ILE A 85 2.30 -0.54 2.78
C ILE A 85 0.77 -0.53 2.72
N MET A 86 0.18 0.08 1.69
CA MET A 86 -1.27 0.08 1.51
C MET A 86 -1.81 -1.34 1.32
N ALA A 87 -1.17 -2.15 0.50
CA ALA A 87 -1.55 -3.54 0.28
C ALA A 87 -1.41 -4.39 1.55
N ALA A 88 -0.29 -4.25 2.27
CA ALA A 88 -0.06 -4.96 3.53
C ALA A 88 -1.06 -4.57 4.62
N THR A 89 -1.39 -3.29 4.72
CA THR A 89 -2.40 -2.79 5.66
C THR A 89 -3.76 -3.43 5.40
N ALA A 90 -4.19 -3.50 4.14
CA ALA A 90 -5.44 -4.15 3.77
C ALA A 90 -5.42 -5.66 4.06
N LEU A 91 -4.29 -6.33 3.80
CA LEU A 91 -4.13 -7.75 4.12
C LEU A 91 -4.32 -8.02 5.62
N LEU A 92 -3.66 -7.25 6.48
CA LEU A 92 -3.74 -7.43 7.92
C LEU A 92 -5.11 -7.07 8.50
N GLN A 93 -5.87 -6.20 7.86
CA GLN A 93 -7.26 -5.92 8.23
C GLN A 93 -8.18 -7.09 7.92
N SER A 94 -7.96 -7.78 6.81
CA SER A 94 -8.76 -8.95 6.40
C SER A 94 -8.28 -10.25 7.05
N LYS A 95 -6.97 -10.42 7.20
CA LYS A 95 -6.32 -11.59 7.82
C LYS A 95 -5.30 -11.12 8.86
N PRO A 96 -5.68 -11.01 10.15
CA PRO A 96 -4.78 -10.50 11.19
C PRO A 96 -3.52 -11.34 11.42
N LYS A 97 -3.55 -12.62 11.07
CA LYS A 97 -2.40 -13.54 11.16
C LYS A 97 -2.22 -14.27 9.83
N PRO A 98 -1.68 -13.60 8.80
CA PRO A 98 -1.52 -14.22 7.50
C PRO A 98 -0.40 -15.25 7.51
N THR A 99 -0.57 -16.31 6.73
CA THR A 99 0.51 -17.26 6.40
C THR A 99 1.39 -16.69 5.28
N ASP A 100 2.55 -17.30 5.03
CA ASP A 100 3.38 -16.93 3.88
C ASP A 100 2.62 -17.02 2.56
N ALA A 101 1.78 -18.04 2.39
CA ALA A 101 0.95 -18.19 1.20
C ALA A 101 -0.07 -17.03 1.06
N ASP A 102 -0.66 -16.58 2.17
CA ASP A 102 -1.57 -15.43 2.15
C ASP A 102 -0.85 -14.15 1.75
N ILE A 103 0.37 -13.95 2.26
CA ILE A 103 1.21 -12.81 1.92
C ILE A 103 1.57 -12.84 0.44
N ASP A 104 2.01 -13.96 -0.07
CA ASP A 104 2.40 -14.11 -1.48
C ASP A 104 1.21 -13.86 -2.42
N ALA A 105 0.02 -14.30 -2.04
CA ALA A 105 -1.20 -14.07 -2.82
C ALA A 105 -1.66 -12.60 -2.81
N ALA A 106 -1.50 -11.91 -1.68
CA ALA A 106 -1.96 -10.52 -1.52
C ALA A 106 -0.94 -9.50 -2.00
N MET A 107 0.35 -9.77 -1.81
CA MET A 107 1.44 -8.84 -2.13
C MET A 107 1.93 -9.02 -3.56
N THR A 108 1.06 -8.70 -4.52
CA THR A 108 1.37 -8.76 -5.95
C THR A 108 2.13 -7.53 -6.46
N ASN A 109 2.45 -6.60 -5.59
CA ASN A 109 3.23 -5.41 -5.89
C ASN A 109 4.64 -5.79 -6.36
N ILE A 110 5.17 -5.02 -7.33
CA ILE A 110 6.49 -5.25 -7.89
C ILE A 110 7.51 -4.36 -7.20
N CYS A 111 8.64 -4.94 -6.78
CA CYS A 111 9.79 -4.21 -6.27
C CYS A 111 11.03 -4.52 -7.10
N ARG A 112 11.56 -3.53 -7.81
CA ARG A 112 12.75 -3.71 -8.63
C ARG A 112 14.01 -3.97 -7.79
N CYS A 113 14.05 -3.45 -6.56
CA CYS A 113 15.16 -3.67 -5.62
C CYS A 113 15.11 -5.04 -4.94
N GLY A 114 13.97 -5.74 -5.02
CA GLY A 114 13.84 -7.10 -4.48
C GLY A 114 13.66 -7.18 -2.97
N THR A 115 12.92 -6.24 -2.36
CA THR A 115 12.73 -6.18 -0.90
C THR A 115 11.69 -7.17 -0.36
N PHE A 116 11.32 -8.20 -1.10
CA PHE A 116 10.21 -9.10 -0.75
C PHE A 116 10.42 -9.87 0.54
N GLN A 117 11.66 -10.26 0.87
CA GLN A 117 11.96 -10.96 2.13
C GLN A 117 11.74 -10.04 3.34
N GLN A 118 12.21 -8.80 3.26
CA GLN A 118 11.99 -7.79 4.29
C GLN A 118 10.51 -7.45 4.43
N VAL A 119 9.79 -7.33 3.32
CA VAL A 119 8.34 -7.11 3.31
C VAL A 119 7.62 -8.22 4.06
N ARG A 120 7.93 -9.49 3.77
CA ARG A 120 7.33 -10.64 4.44
C ARG A 120 7.60 -10.61 5.95
N ALA A 121 8.85 -10.37 6.35
CA ALA A 121 9.24 -10.26 7.75
C ALA A 121 8.50 -9.11 8.46
N ALA A 122 8.40 -7.97 7.82
CA ALA A 122 7.70 -6.81 8.38
C ALA A 122 6.19 -7.06 8.53
N ILE A 123 5.56 -7.77 7.60
CA ILE A 123 4.14 -8.14 7.70
C ILE A 123 3.91 -9.07 8.90
N HIS A 124 4.75 -10.10 9.08
CA HIS A 124 4.66 -10.99 10.24
C HIS A 124 4.87 -10.23 11.54
N ALA A 125 5.84 -9.33 11.61
CA ALA A 125 6.09 -8.50 12.79
C ALA A 125 4.89 -7.61 13.11
N ALA A 126 4.30 -6.96 12.11
CA ALA A 126 3.11 -6.12 12.28
C ALA A 126 1.90 -6.94 12.74
N ALA A 127 1.77 -8.18 12.32
CA ALA A 127 0.68 -9.08 12.69
C ALA A 127 0.70 -9.46 14.18
N THR A 128 1.89 -9.47 14.79
CA THR A 128 2.08 -9.84 16.21
C THR A 128 2.21 -8.63 17.14
N ALA A 129 2.24 -7.44 16.59
CA ALA A 129 2.41 -6.19 17.35
C ALA A 129 1.14 -5.74 18.06
#